data_f741f6f3194b91e11444ee0c1b572c85
#
_entry.id   f741f6f3194b91e11444ee0c1b572c85
#
_cell.length_a   1.000
_cell.length_b   1.000
_cell.length_c   1.000
_cell.angle_alpha   90.00
_cell.angle_beta   90.00
_cell.angle_gamma   90.00
#
_symmetry.space_group_name_H-M   'P 1'
#
loop_
_entity.id
_entity.type
_entity.pdbx_description
1 polymer ?
#
loop_
_entity_poly.entity_id
_entity_poly.type
_entity_poly.pdbx_seq_one_letter_code
_entity_poly.pdbx_strand_id
1 'polypeptide(L)'
;MWEKYTGHPLVFEKSVQINGKTDHFLFLGMSDWDFAAAYLDEHISWLGSKLEEYKDERCFIITHLFFPDRAGNLNDIYPSGNWLRGAQLESLKKLCDTYHNTIWFSGHSHWEWQLQKYQDRANIYREYKGSEPASGWCVHIPACGCPITSDGSSRVNNESGSEGALIHVYENHIDILGVDLKAEKYLPIATYRLF
;
A
#
# COMPACT_ATOMS: atom_id res chain seq x y z
N MET A 1 -7.37 -3.21 21.22
CA MET A 1 -6.17 -4.11 21.20
C MET A 1 -4.96 -3.45 20.55
N TRP A 2 -5.10 -2.79 19.40
CA TRP A 2 -4.02 -2.09 18.68
C TRP A 2 -3.21 -1.11 19.56
N GLU A 3 -3.88 -0.16 20.20
CA GLU A 3 -3.26 0.87 21.04
C GLU A 3 -2.43 0.29 22.20
N LYS A 4 -2.89 -0.83 22.77
CA LYS A 4 -2.17 -1.55 23.85
C LYS A 4 -0.79 -2.02 23.41
N TYR A 5 -0.62 -2.42 22.15
CA TYR A 5 0.65 -2.98 21.66
C TYR A 5 1.51 -1.95 20.93
N THR A 6 0.91 -0.92 20.34
CA THR A 6 1.63 0.07 19.54
C THR A 6 1.85 1.40 20.26
N GLY A 7 1.04 1.69 21.29
CA GLY A 7 0.99 3.00 21.94
C GLY A 7 0.38 4.11 21.06
N HIS A 8 -0.21 3.74 19.92
CA HIS A 8 -0.83 4.68 18.98
C HIS A 8 -2.30 4.35 18.73
N PRO A 9 -3.15 5.37 18.45
CA PRO A 9 -4.53 5.16 18.02
C PRO A 9 -4.58 4.45 16.64
N LEU A 10 -5.77 4.07 16.17
CA LEU A 10 -5.95 3.44 14.86
C LEU A 10 -5.51 4.33 13.71
N VAL A 11 -5.67 5.65 13.85
CA VAL A 11 -5.18 6.64 12.90
C VAL A 11 -4.24 7.60 13.60
N PHE A 12 -3.10 7.83 12.99
CA PHE A 12 -2.09 8.77 13.50
C PHE A 12 -1.16 9.19 12.38
N GLU A 13 -0.40 10.25 12.64
CA GLU A 13 0.64 10.71 11.72
C GLU A 13 2.01 10.76 12.38
N LYS A 14 3.02 10.67 11.54
CA LYS A 14 4.40 11.02 11.85
C LYS A 14 4.97 11.83 10.70
N SER A 15 5.70 12.88 11.01
CA SER A 15 6.38 13.70 10.00
C SER A 15 7.88 13.65 10.20
N VAL A 16 8.61 13.62 9.10
CA VAL A 16 10.08 13.59 9.09
C VAL A 16 10.56 14.73 8.21
N GLN A 17 11.39 15.60 8.77
CA GLN A 17 11.98 16.72 8.04
C GLN A 17 13.40 16.37 7.59
N ILE A 18 13.66 16.47 6.28
CA ILE A 18 14.95 16.22 5.67
C ILE A 18 15.26 17.36 4.69
N ASN A 19 16.37 18.06 4.90
CA ASN A 19 16.82 19.14 4.03
C ASN A 19 15.77 20.25 3.76
N GLY A 20 14.97 20.57 4.78
CA GLY A 20 13.93 21.61 4.68
C GLY A 20 12.64 21.17 3.99
N LYS A 21 12.52 19.92 3.58
CA LYS A 21 11.28 19.30 3.12
C LYS A 21 10.71 18.36 4.17
N THR A 22 9.40 18.26 4.23
CA THR A 22 8.69 17.39 5.18
C THR A 22 8.02 16.25 4.42
N ASP A 23 8.25 15.05 4.90
CA ASP A 23 7.53 13.84 4.48
C ASP A 23 6.54 13.46 5.57
N HIS A 24 5.28 13.21 5.20
CA HIS A 24 4.20 12.86 6.11
C HIS A 24 3.82 11.39 5.98
N PHE A 25 3.83 10.67 7.09
CA PHE A 25 3.43 9.27 7.18
C PHE A 25 2.08 9.20 7.89
N LEU A 26 1.03 8.88 7.14
CA LEU A 26 -0.35 8.81 7.60
C LEU A 26 -0.76 7.36 7.74
N PHE A 27 -1.01 6.92 8.96
CA PHE A 27 -1.37 5.54 9.26
C PHE A 27 -2.88 5.43 9.39
N LEU A 28 -3.48 4.55 8.58
CA LEU A 28 -4.91 4.26 8.54
C LEU A 28 -5.15 2.80 8.92
N GLY A 29 -5.36 2.56 10.21
CA GLY A 29 -5.64 1.24 10.75
C GLY A 29 -7.10 0.82 10.54
N MET A 30 -7.32 -0.48 10.37
CA MET A 30 -8.66 -1.07 10.28
C MET A 30 -9.34 -1.10 11.65
N SER A 31 -10.60 -0.74 11.69
CA SER A 31 -11.46 -0.85 12.89
C SER A 31 -12.23 -2.17 12.93
N ASP A 32 -12.53 -2.75 11.78
CA ASP A 32 -13.32 -3.98 11.62
C ASP A 32 -12.77 -4.86 10.50
N TRP A 33 -13.16 -6.13 10.50
CA TRP A 33 -12.89 -7.11 9.45
C TRP A 33 -14.00 -7.19 8.39
N ASP A 34 -15.05 -6.40 8.50
CA ASP A 34 -15.99 -6.20 7.39
C ASP A 34 -15.35 -5.27 6.35
N PHE A 35 -15.00 -5.81 5.20
CA PHE A 35 -14.34 -5.09 4.11
C PHE A 35 -15.20 -3.99 3.46
N ALA A 36 -16.49 -3.89 3.82
CA ALA A 36 -17.35 -2.76 3.47
C ALA A 36 -17.38 -1.67 4.55
N ALA A 37 -16.90 -1.99 5.77
CA ALA A 37 -16.89 -1.12 6.93
C ALA A 37 -15.55 -1.17 7.70
N ALA A 38 -14.45 -1.49 6.99
CA ALA A 38 -13.13 -1.71 7.58
C ALA A 38 -12.55 -0.44 8.23
N TYR A 39 -12.90 0.72 7.72
CA TYR A 39 -12.46 2.01 8.23
C TYR A 39 -13.65 2.83 8.69
N LEU A 40 -13.52 3.56 9.80
CA LEU A 40 -14.55 4.48 10.25
C LEU A 40 -14.60 5.72 9.34
N ASP A 41 -15.78 6.26 9.10
CA ASP A 41 -15.97 7.46 8.26
C ASP A 41 -15.19 8.67 8.82
N GLU A 42 -15.07 8.76 10.15
CA GLU A 42 -14.24 9.78 10.80
C GLU A 42 -12.75 9.62 10.48
N HIS A 43 -12.25 8.37 10.34
CA HIS A 43 -10.86 8.11 9.95
C HIS A 43 -10.59 8.48 8.49
N ILE A 44 -11.54 8.19 7.59
CA ILE A 44 -11.45 8.60 6.18
C ILE A 44 -11.50 10.13 6.07
N SER A 45 -12.38 10.77 6.84
CA SER A 45 -12.49 12.23 6.90
C SER A 45 -11.21 12.88 7.43
N TRP A 46 -10.62 12.30 8.48
CA TRP A 46 -9.33 12.73 9.02
C TRP A 46 -8.23 12.63 7.96
N LEU A 47 -8.14 11.50 7.25
CA LEU A 47 -7.16 11.33 6.18
C LEU A 47 -7.35 12.39 5.08
N GLY A 48 -8.59 12.64 4.65
CA GLY A 48 -8.90 13.67 3.67
C GLY A 48 -8.46 15.07 4.11
N SER A 49 -8.68 15.40 5.39
CA SER A 49 -8.24 16.69 5.97
C SER A 49 -6.73 16.84 6.00
N LYS A 50 -6.01 15.73 6.32
CA LYS A 50 -4.55 15.71 6.31
C LYS A 50 -3.97 15.83 4.90
N LEU A 51 -4.58 15.16 3.93
CA LEU A 51 -4.14 15.25 2.53
C LEU A 51 -4.36 16.66 1.94
N GLU A 52 -5.43 17.35 2.34
CA GLU A 52 -5.62 18.75 1.96
C GLU A 52 -4.62 19.68 2.65
N GLU A 53 -4.32 19.44 3.95
CA GLU A 53 -3.31 20.19 4.70
C GLU A 53 -1.92 20.06 4.05
N TYR A 54 -1.57 18.86 3.56
CA TYR A 54 -0.25 18.53 3.01
C TYR A 54 -0.24 18.37 1.48
N LYS A 55 -1.16 19.00 0.76
CA LYS A 55 -1.35 18.80 -0.69
C LYS A 55 -0.13 19.14 -1.56
N ASP A 56 0.76 19.98 -1.06
CA ASP A 56 2.00 20.39 -1.74
C ASP A 56 3.24 19.63 -1.19
N GLU A 57 3.04 18.71 -0.24
CA GLU A 57 4.08 17.93 0.41
C GLU A 57 3.86 16.43 0.15
N ARG A 58 4.92 15.63 0.23
CA ARG A 58 4.82 14.19 -0.04
C ARG A 58 4.19 13.46 1.14
N CYS A 59 3.17 12.66 0.85
CA CYS A 59 2.44 11.87 1.84
C CYS A 59 2.55 10.37 1.56
N PHE A 60 2.91 9.62 2.58
CA PHE A 60 2.91 8.16 2.61
C PHE A 60 1.70 7.69 3.40
N ILE A 61 0.79 6.97 2.75
CA ILE A 61 -0.38 6.40 3.39
C ILE A 61 -0.12 4.92 3.65
N ILE A 62 -0.17 4.51 4.90
CA ILE A 62 0.05 3.13 5.32
C ILE A 62 -1.30 2.53 5.74
N THR A 63 -1.76 1.55 4.99
CA THR A 63 -3.03 0.88 5.21
C THR A 63 -2.90 -0.63 5.04
N HIS A 64 -3.90 -1.39 5.53
CA HIS A 64 -3.91 -2.85 5.35
C HIS A 64 -4.52 -3.25 4.01
N LEU A 65 -5.70 -2.73 3.69
CA LEU A 65 -6.42 -3.09 2.47
C LEU A 65 -5.96 -2.28 1.27
N PHE A 66 -6.00 -2.90 0.11
CA PHE A 66 -5.66 -2.28 -1.17
C PHE A 66 -6.91 -2.04 -2.04
N PHE A 67 -6.74 -1.25 -3.09
CA PHE A 67 -7.76 -1.02 -4.10
C PHE A 67 -7.82 -2.22 -5.06
N PRO A 68 -9.00 -2.84 -5.26
CA PRO A 68 -9.14 -4.08 -6.04
C PRO A 68 -8.66 -4.00 -7.49
N ASP A 69 -8.62 -2.80 -8.06
CA ASP A 69 -8.22 -2.54 -9.44
C ASP A 69 -6.82 -1.91 -9.57
N ARG A 70 -6.03 -1.93 -8.48
CA ARG A 70 -4.68 -1.34 -8.42
C ARG A 70 -3.65 -2.35 -7.90
N ALA A 71 -2.53 -1.88 -7.39
CA ALA A 71 -1.45 -2.75 -6.92
C ALA A 71 -1.92 -3.80 -5.89
N GLY A 72 -1.43 -5.01 -6.03
CA GLY A 72 -1.80 -6.16 -5.19
C GLY A 72 -3.04 -6.93 -5.66
N ASN A 73 -3.69 -6.49 -6.73
CA ASN A 73 -4.86 -7.16 -7.27
C ASN A 73 -4.48 -8.36 -8.14
N LEU A 74 -4.95 -9.54 -7.75
CA LEU A 74 -4.81 -10.80 -8.49
C LEU A 74 -6.19 -11.44 -8.68
N ASN A 75 -7.17 -10.67 -9.15
CA ASN A 75 -8.57 -11.11 -9.30
C ASN A 75 -8.73 -12.42 -10.06
N ASP A 76 -7.89 -12.68 -11.07
CA ASP A 76 -7.98 -13.89 -11.89
C ASP A 76 -7.57 -15.15 -11.12
N ILE A 77 -6.73 -14.99 -10.10
CA ILE A 77 -6.27 -16.10 -9.26
C ILE A 77 -7.08 -16.18 -7.96
N TYR A 78 -7.69 -15.08 -7.52
CA TYR A 78 -8.41 -15.03 -6.25
C TYR A 78 -9.68 -14.17 -6.29
N PRO A 79 -10.79 -14.69 -6.86
CA PRO A 79 -12.06 -13.96 -7.01
C PRO A 79 -12.87 -13.79 -5.70
N SER A 80 -12.28 -13.96 -4.53
CA SER A 80 -13.00 -14.19 -3.27
C SER A 80 -13.68 -12.99 -2.65
N GLY A 81 -13.64 -11.80 -3.24
CA GLY A 81 -14.35 -10.63 -2.72
C GLY A 81 -13.89 -10.10 -1.35
N ASN A 82 -12.75 -10.55 -0.85
CA ASN A 82 -12.16 -10.09 0.41
C ASN A 82 -11.34 -8.82 0.21
N TRP A 83 -11.92 -7.84 -0.46
CA TRP A 83 -11.30 -6.59 -0.81
C TRP A 83 -12.06 -5.43 -0.21
N LEU A 84 -11.39 -4.29 -0.05
CA LEU A 84 -12.06 -3.03 0.24
C LEU A 84 -13.18 -2.81 -0.77
N ARG A 85 -14.39 -2.50 -0.29
CA ARG A 85 -15.61 -2.38 -1.12
C ARG A 85 -16.57 -1.32 -0.59
N GLY A 86 -17.61 -1.04 -1.39
CA GLY A 86 -18.67 -0.13 -1.00
C GLY A 86 -18.23 1.33 -0.97
N ALA A 87 -18.92 2.14 -0.18
CA ALA A 87 -18.70 3.59 -0.10
C ALA A 87 -17.29 3.98 0.35
N GLN A 88 -16.65 3.15 1.19
CA GLN A 88 -15.29 3.37 1.66
C GLN A 88 -14.26 3.24 0.54
N LEU A 89 -14.41 2.25 -0.34
CA LEU A 89 -13.57 2.10 -1.52
C LEU A 89 -13.63 3.36 -2.38
N GLU A 90 -14.84 3.84 -2.68
CA GLU A 90 -15.04 5.04 -3.53
C GLU A 90 -14.43 6.29 -2.86
N SER A 91 -14.60 6.45 -1.56
CA SER A 91 -14.05 7.58 -0.81
C SER A 91 -12.52 7.57 -0.81
N LEU A 92 -11.89 6.42 -0.51
CA LEU A 92 -10.44 6.31 -0.48
C LEU A 92 -9.82 6.39 -1.89
N LYS A 93 -10.46 5.80 -2.91
CA LYS A 93 -10.04 5.99 -4.32
C LYS A 93 -10.09 7.44 -4.73
N LYS A 94 -11.16 8.16 -4.38
CA LYS A 94 -11.27 9.59 -4.66
C LYS A 94 -10.12 10.39 -4.02
N LEU A 95 -9.72 10.08 -2.79
CA LEU A 95 -8.56 10.71 -2.16
C LEU A 95 -7.27 10.41 -2.93
N CYS A 96 -7.05 9.15 -3.29
CA CYS A 96 -5.89 8.75 -4.08
C CYS A 96 -5.85 9.42 -5.46
N ASP A 97 -7.00 9.61 -6.11
CA ASP A 97 -7.14 10.24 -7.42
C ASP A 97 -7.09 11.78 -7.36
N THR A 98 -7.29 12.36 -6.18
CA THR A 98 -7.22 13.80 -5.99
C THR A 98 -5.81 14.26 -5.63
N TYR A 99 -5.11 13.50 -4.78
CA TYR A 99 -3.81 13.89 -4.23
C TYR A 99 -2.68 13.07 -4.85
N HIS A 100 -2.12 13.57 -5.94
CA HIS A 100 -1.11 12.87 -6.74
C HIS A 100 0.29 12.80 -6.10
N ASN A 101 0.53 13.58 -5.05
CA ASN A 101 1.72 13.58 -4.22
C ASN A 101 1.76 12.43 -3.19
N THR A 102 0.82 11.48 -3.28
CA THR A 102 0.66 10.40 -2.32
C THR A 102 1.25 9.07 -2.79
N ILE A 103 1.74 8.29 -1.83
CA ILE A 103 2.18 6.92 -2.02
C ILE A 103 1.44 6.04 -1.01
N TRP A 104 0.60 5.12 -1.52
CA TRP A 104 -0.23 4.24 -0.73
C TRP A 104 0.41 2.86 -0.61
N PHE A 105 0.87 2.51 0.57
CA PHE A 105 1.37 1.18 0.90
C PHE A 105 0.25 0.32 1.48
N SER A 106 0.06 -0.85 0.90
CA SER A 106 -0.96 -1.82 1.32
C SER A 106 -0.40 -3.23 1.35
N GLY A 107 -1.08 -4.11 2.06
CA GLY A 107 -0.75 -5.53 2.16
C GLY A 107 -1.96 -6.40 1.83
N HIS A 108 -2.41 -7.23 2.77
CA HIS A 108 -3.61 -8.05 2.77
C HIS A 108 -3.56 -9.30 1.88
N SER A 109 -3.16 -9.21 0.60
CA SER A 109 -3.16 -10.36 -0.30
C SER A 109 -2.11 -11.41 0.07
N HIS A 110 -1.08 -11.01 0.78
CA HIS A 110 0.10 -11.81 1.13
C HIS A 110 0.93 -12.30 -0.08
N TRP A 111 0.62 -11.85 -1.29
CA TRP A 111 1.31 -12.30 -2.48
C TRP A 111 2.80 -11.96 -2.47
N GLU A 112 3.63 -12.92 -2.89
CA GLU A 112 5.06 -12.72 -3.10
C GLU A 112 5.33 -11.72 -4.23
N TRP A 113 6.47 -11.02 -4.13
CA TRP A 113 6.91 -10.09 -5.15
C TRP A 113 7.00 -10.71 -6.55
N GLN A 114 7.52 -11.92 -6.64
CA GLN A 114 7.66 -12.57 -7.94
C GLN A 114 6.33 -12.98 -8.56
N LEU A 115 5.32 -13.30 -7.75
CA LEU A 115 4.01 -13.66 -8.25
C LEU A 115 3.30 -12.48 -8.87
N GLN A 116 3.49 -11.31 -8.28
CA GLN A 116 2.88 -10.08 -8.72
C GLN A 116 3.33 -9.64 -10.13
N LYS A 117 4.52 -10.04 -10.58
CA LYS A 117 5.04 -9.69 -11.92
C LYS A 117 4.20 -10.18 -13.10
N TYR A 118 3.33 -11.16 -12.89
CA TYR A 118 2.50 -11.73 -13.95
C TYR A 118 1.28 -10.89 -14.30
N GLN A 119 1.09 -9.74 -13.64
CA GLN A 119 -0.03 -8.83 -13.89
C GLN A 119 0.45 -7.38 -13.98
N ASP A 120 -0.12 -6.61 -14.89
CA ASP A 120 0.29 -5.23 -15.19
C ASP A 120 0.18 -4.26 -13.99
N ARG A 121 -0.61 -4.60 -12.97
CA ARG A 121 -0.86 -3.76 -11.79
C ARG A 121 -0.48 -4.46 -10.49
N ALA A 122 0.48 -5.37 -10.56
CA ALA A 122 0.71 -6.27 -9.44
C ALA A 122 1.45 -5.61 -8.27
N ASN A 123 2.65 -5.10 -8.50
CA ASN A 123 3.48 -4.56 -7.42
C ASN A 123 3.24 -3.08 -7.19
N ILE A 124 3.20 -2.30 -8.27
CA ILE A 124 2.98 -0.86 -8.23
C ILE A 124 1.99 -0.43 -9.31
N TYR A 125 1.28 0.63 -9.04
CA TYR A 125 0.30 1.21 -9.96
C TYR A 125 0.19 2.71 -9.76
N ARG A 126 0.02 3.44 -10.85
CA ARG A 126 -0.40 4.83 -10.90
C ARG A 126 -1.25 5.06 -12.13
N GLU A 127 -2.37 5.77 -11.99
CA GLU A 127 -3.19 6.17 -13.11
C GLU A 127 -2.57 7.36 -13.84
N TYR A 128 -2.75 7.39 -15.17
CA TYR A 128 -2.32 8.49 -16.01
C TYR A 128 -3.42 8.91 -17.01
N LYS A 129 -3.55 10.20 -17.26
CA LYS A 129 -4.31 10.77 -18.40
C LYS A 129 -3.32 11.37 -19.38
N GLY A 130 -3.05 10.64 -20.46
CA GLY A 130 -1.92 10.97 -21.34
C GLY A 130 -0.60 10.82 -20.59
N SER A 131 0.20 11.88 -20.48
CA SER A 131 1.44 11.92 -19.70
C SER A 131 1.27 12.39 -18.27
N GLU A 132 0.10 12.91 -17.90
CA GLU A 132 -0.12 13.51 -16.59
C GLU A 132 -0.60 12.46 -15.58
N PRO A 133 -0.01 12.46 -14.36
CA PRO A 133 -0.52 11.65 -13.26
C PRO A 133 -1.99 11.94 -12.98
N ALA A 134 -2.80 10.91 -12.81
CA ALA A 134 -4.23 10.99 -12.50
C ALA A 134 -4.57 10.30 -11.16
N SER A 135 -3.56 9.79 -10.46
CA SER A 135 -3.68 9.29 -9.08
C SER A 135 -2.36 9.39 -8.33
N GLY A 136 -2.38 9.14 -7.01
CA GLY A 136 -1.21 8.77 -6.24
C GLY A 136 -0.66 7.40 -6.67
N TRP A 137 0.54 7.09 -6.18
CA TRP A 137 1.11 5.76 -6.33
C TRP A 137 0.43 4.76 -5.39
N CYS A 138 0.17 3.56 -5.87
CA CYS A 138 -0.24 2.41 -5.06
C CYS A 138 0.86 1.36 -5.11
N VAL A 139 1.27 0.88 -3.95
CA VAL A 139 2.35 -0.09 -3.78
C VAL A 139 1.87 -1.20 -2.87
N HIS A 140 1.92 -2.43 -3.36
CA HIS A 140 1.61 -3.60 -2.55
C HIS A 140 2.88 -4.15 -1.90
N ILE A 141 2.82 -4.41 -0.59
CA ILE A 141 3.90 -5.00 0.18
C ILE A 141 3.52 -6.43 0.55
N PRO A 142 4.33 -7.43 0.20
CA PRO A 142 4.12 -8.81 0.60
C PRO A 142 4.13 -9.04 2.11
N ALA A 143 3.73 -10.24 2.54
CA ALA A 143 3.72 -10.61 3.94
C ALA A 143 5.11 -11.04 4.43
N CYS A 144 5.51 -10.54 5.60
CA CYS A 144 6.69 -11.03 6.30
C CYS A 144 6.47 -12.39 6.99
N GLY A 145 5.22 -12.83 7.13
CA GLY A 145 4.85 -14.14 7.62
C GLY A 145 3.89 -14.83 6.67
N CYS A 146 4.20 -16.07 6.24
CA CYS A 146 3.39 -16.86 5.33
C CYS A 146 3.01 -16.10 4.03
N PRO A 147 3.98 -15.64 3.23
CA PRO A 147 3.67 -15.10 1.92
C PRO A 147 2.99 -16.18 1.06
N ILE A 148 2.25 -15.73 0.06
CA ILE A 148 1.46 -16.59 -0.80
C ILE A 148 2.05 -16.59 -2.19
N THR A 149 2.26 -17.79 -2.70
CA THR A 149 2.64 -18.05 -4.10
C THR A 149 1.52 -18.79 -4.84
N SER A 150 1.75 -19.14 -6.09
CA SER A 150 0.87 -19.97 -6.89
C SER A 150 1.69 -21.06 -7.59
N ASP A 151 1.14 -22.24 -7.66
CA ASP A 151 1.66 -23.34 -8.49
C ASP A 151 1.20 -23.27 -9.97
N GLY A 152 0.51 -22.16 -10.34
CA GLY A 152 -0.09 -21.94 -11.65
C GLY A 152 -1.55 -22.39 -11.75
N SER A 153 -2.08 -23.08 -10.76
CA SER A 153 -3.46 -23.55 -10.70
C SER A 153 -4.20 -23.12 -9.42
N SER A 154 -3.46 -22.92 -8.34
CA SER A 154 -4.02 -22.60 -7.02
C SER A 154 -3.10 -21.72 -6.21
N ARG A 155 -3.68 -21.16 -5.16
CA ARG A 155 -2.98 -20.42 -4.11
C ARG A 155 -2.26 -21.40 -3.18
N VAL A 156 -0.98 -21.16 -2.92
CA VAL A 156 -0.14 -21.95 -2.02
C VAL A 156 0.51 -21.06 -0.97
N ASN A 157 0.40 -21.43 0.30
CA ASN A 157 1.14 -20.73 1.35
C ASN A 157 2.62 -21.12 1.27
N ASN A 158 3.51 -20.15 1.22
CA ASN A 158 4.94 -20.35 1.34
C ASN A 158 5.38 -20.20 2.79
N GLU A 159 5.27 -21.27 3.57
CA GLU A 159 5.64 -21.25 4.99
C GLU A 159 7.14 -20.99 5.23
N SER A 160 7.94 -21.19 4.21
CA SER A 160 9.39 -20.92 4.25
C SER A 160 9.76 -19.50 3.83
N GLY A 161 8.83 -18.76 3.22
CA GLY A 161 9.06 -17.40 2.74
C GLY A 161 8.91 -16.35 3.84
N SER A 162 9.51 -15.21 3.62
CA SER A 162 9.32 -13.99 4.40
C SER A 162 9.77 -12.81 3.54
N GLU A 163 8.84 -11.99 3.10
CA GLU A 163 9.14 -10.89 2.19
C GLU A 163 8.72 -9.54 2.76
N GLY A 164 9.35 -8.49 2.29
CA GLY A 164 9.07 -7.13 2.67
C GLY A 164 9.69 -6.14 1.69
N ALA A 165 9.79 -4.88 2.07
CA ALA A 165 10.43 -3.85 1.30
C ALA A 165 11.34 -2.97 2.15
N LEU A 166 12.48 -2.58 1.59
CA LEU A 166 13.26 -1.46 2.05
C LEU A 166 12.95 -0.26 1.16
N ILE A 167 12.60 0.87 1.78
CA ILE A 167 12.18 2.07 1.08
C ILE A 167 13.19 3.17 1.35
N HIS A 168 13.89 3.60 0.31
CA HIS A 168 14.81 4.71 0.37
C HIS A 168 14.11 5.97 -0.15
N VAL A 169 13.98 6.96 0.72
CA VAL A 169 13.33 8.22 0.40
C VAL A 169 14.39 9.27 0.11
N TYR A 170 14.39 9.76 -1.14
CA TYR A 170 15.26 10.84 -1.58
C TYR A 170 14.44 12.12 -1.82
N GLU A 171 15.10 13.22 -2.05
CA GLU A 171 14.44 14.50 -2.28
C GLU A 171 13.50 14.46 -3.50
N ASN A 172 13.95 13.83 -4.60
CA ASN A 172 13.27 13.85 -5.91
C ASN A 172 12.74 12.49 -6.37
N HIS A 173 12.99 11.41 -5.64
CA HIS A 173 12.49 10.08 -5.97
C HIS A 173 12.43 9.16 -4.74
N ILE A 174 11.83 8.01 -4.91
CA ILE A 174 11.75 6.96 -3.91
C ILE A 174 12.17 5.65 -4.57
N ASP A 175 13.13 4.95 -3.98
CA ASP A 175 13.50 3.61 -4.38
C ASP A 175 12.82 2.60 -3.44
N ILE A 176 12.14 1.63 -4.03
CA ILE A 176 11.52 0.50 -3.33
C ILE A 176 12.30 -0.74 -3.72
N LEU A 177 12.87 -1.39 -2.73
CA LEU A 177 13.67 -2.60 -2.89
C LEU A 177 12.96 -3.74 -2.19
N GLY A 178 12.44 -4.71 -2.94
CA GLY A 178 11.91 -5.95 -2.38
C GLY A 178 13.02 -6.73 -1.67
N VAL A 179 12.70 -7.28 -0.53
CA VAL A 179 13.63 -8.08 0.27
C VAL A 179 13.02 -9.42 0.65
N ASP A 180 13.83 -10.47 0.56
CA ASP A 180 13.58 -11.73 1.23
C ASP A 180 14.23 -11.62 2.62
N LEU A 181 13.40 -11.45 3.63
CA LEU A 181 13.86 -11.20 5.01
C LEU A 181 14.51 -12.44 5.64
N LYS A 182 14.13 -13.64 5.19
CA LYS A 182 14.68 -14.88 5.71
C LYS A 182 16.02 -15.22 5.07
N ALA A 183 16.17 -14.97 3.78
CA ALA A 183 17.43 -15.17 3.07
C ALA A 183 18.36 -13.95 3.14
N GLU A 184 17.93 -12.86 3.80
CA GLU A 184 18.68 -11.61 3.98
C GLU A 184 19.23 -11.04 2.65
N LYS A 185 18.38 -11.04 1.62
CA LYS A 185 18.79 -10.60 0.27
C LYS A 185 17.74 -9.71 -0.40
N TYR A 186 18.21 -8.85 -1.29
CA TYR A 186 17.35 -8.11 -2.19
C TYR A 186 16.78 -9.00 -3.29
N LEU A 187 15.58 -8.66 -3.73
CA LEU A 187 14.89 -9.29 -4.83
C LEU A 187 14.95 -8.36 -6.06
N PRO A 188 15.85 -8.61 -7.04
CA PRO A 188 16.02 -7.72 -8.20
C PRO A 188 14.73 -7.51 -9.00
N ILE A 189 13.84 -8.49 -8.97
CA ILE A 189 12.52 -8.43 -9.63
C ILE A 189 11.58 -7.39 -9.00
N ALA A 190 11.83 -6.99 -7.77
CA ALA A 190 11.02 -6.06 -7.00
C ALA A 190 11.79 -4.77 -6.70
N THR A 191 12.49 -4.23 -7.69
CA THR A 191 13.20 -2.96 -7.59
C THR A 191 12.48 -1.92 -8.43
N TYR A 192 11.99 -0.86 -7.78
CA TYR A 192 11.20 0.19 -8.41
C TYR A 192 11.72 1.56 -8.02
N ARG A 193 11.63 2.51 -8.95
CA ARG A 193 11.84 3.92 -8.70
C ARG A 193 10.57 4.69 -9.03
N LEU A 194 10.06 5.45 -8.05
CA LEU A 194 8.89 6.32 -8.19
C LEU A 194 9.34 7.78 -8.33
N PHE A 195 8.66 8.54 -9.24
CA PHE A 195 8.81 9.96 -9.63
C PHE A 195 9.83 10.24 -10.72
#